data_152ccbb9a32ebac02f2b7ec300d77edd
#
_entry.id   152ccbb9a32ebac02f2b7ec300d77edd
#
_cell.length_a   1.000
_cell.length_b   1.000
_cell.length_c   1.000
_cell.angle_alpha   90.00
_cell.angle_beta   90.00
_cell.angle_gamma   90.00
#
_symmetry.space_group_name_H-M   'P 1'
#
loop_
_entity.id
_entity.type
_entity.pdbx_description
1 polymer ?
#
loop_
_entity_poly.entity_id
_entity_poly.type
_entity_poly.pdbx_seq_one_letter_code
_entity_poly.pdbx_strand_id
1 'polypeptide(L)'
;MRGFRIKFRSEEIVVTPDFRSSVTIFYNSSNGYELSVAGIKGFGDDALDTFWIKSDMHIGESIEIEIINADEQVCSSPTGVKKLDPNPLKLSEKQKQQMLDEYLKDFYLLEAQLKKKGVL
;
A
#
# COMPACT_ATOMS: atom_id res chain seq x y z
N MET A 1 -15.62 18.15 -5.86
CA MET A 1 -14.51 17.29 -5.39
C MET A 1 -14.49 16.00 -6.20
N ARG A 2 -13.30 15.51 -6.48
CA ARG A 2 -13.11 14.32 -7.34
C ARG A 2 -13.06 13.05 -6.51
N GLY A 3 -13.72 12.02 -6.99
CA GLY A 3 -13.67 10.69 -6.41
C GLY A 3 -13.50 9.65 -7.50
N PHE A 4 -13.57 8.38 -7.13
CA PHE A 4 -13.45 7.27 -8.07
C PHE A 4 -14.73 6.45 -8.10
N ARG A 5 -15.14 6.05 -9.29
CA ARG A 5 -16.09 4.96 -9.47
C ARG A 5 -15.34 3.78 -10.07
N ILE A 6 -15.42 2.65 -9.42
CA ILE A 6 -14.67 1.46 -9.81
C ILE A 6 -15.67 0.33 -10.04
N LYS A 7 -15.59 -0.26 -11.23
CA LYS A 7 -16.39 -1.45 -11.59
C LYS A 7 -15.47 -2.63 -11.76
N PHE A 8 -15.67 -3.64 -10.96
CA PHE A 8 -14.92 -4.88 -11.02
C PHE A 8 -15.83 -6.07 -10.77
N ARG A 9 -15.81 -7.02 -11.71
CA ARG A 9 -16.79 -8.12 -11.73
C ARG A 9 -18.20 -7.55 -11.80
N SER A 10 -19.08 -7.92 -10.90
CA SER A 10 -20.44 -7.38 -10.83
C SER A 10 -20.61 -6.27 -9.80
N GLU A 11 -19.52 -5.82 -9.21
CA GLU A 11 -19.54 -4.82 -8.15
C GLU A 11 -19.19 -3.43 -8.68
N GLU A 12 -19.87 -2.43 -8.14
CA GLU A 12 -19.56 -1.02 -8.36
C GLU A 12 -19.26 -0.36 -7.02
N ILE A 13 -18.13 0.32 -6.95
CA ILE A 13 -17.66 0.96 -5.73
C ILE A 13 -17.41 2.43 -6.01
N VAL A 14 -17.86 3.29 -5.11
CA VAL A 14 -17.60 4.73 -5.14
C VAL A 14 -16.73 5.09 -3.95
N VAL A 15 -15.59 5.71 -4.22
CA VAL A 15 -14.67 6.20 -3.20
C VAL A 15 -14.67 7.71 -3.25
N THR A 16 -15.05 8.35 -2.16
CA THR A 16 -15.14 9.80 -2.06
C THR A 16 -13.82 10.43 -1.60
N PRO A 17 -13.66 11.76 -1.76
CA PRO A 17 -12.39 12.43 -1.47
C PRO A 17 -12.00 12.55 0.00
N ASP A 18 -12.85 12.08 0.93
CA ASP A 18 -12.49 12.02 2.35
C ASP A 18 -11.30 11.10 2.62
N PHE A 19 -10.98 10.26 1.63
CA PHE A 19 -9.88 9.28 1.74
C PHE A 19 -8.76 9.65 0.78
N ARG A 20 -7.53 9.52 1.23
CA ARG A 20 -6.37 9.46 0.34
C ARG A 20 -6.33 8.05 -0.23
N SER A 21 -6.90 7.89 -1.42
CA SER A 21 -7.19 6.58 -1.97
C SER A 21 -6.31 6.22 -3.16
N SER A 22 -6.16 4.93 -3.37
CA SER A 22 -5.44 4.37 -4.50
C SER A 22 -6.12 3.14 -5.03
N VAL A 23 -5.95 2.93 -6.33
CA VAL A 23 -6.30 1.69 -7.01
C VAL A 23 -5.00 1.11 -7.53
N THR A 24 -4.65 -0.09 -7.11
CA THR A 24 -3.37 -0.69 -7.43
C THR A 24 -3.55 -2.11 -7.93
N ILE A 25 -2.82 -2.45 -8.99
CA ILE A 25 -2.72 -3.81 -9.49
C ILE A 25 -1.28 -4.25 -9.31
N PHE A 26 -1.10 -5.29 -8.49
CA PHE A 26 0.21 -5.88 -8.24
C PHE A 26 0.37 -7.16 -9.04
N TYR A 27 1.56 -7.37 -9.57
CA TYR A 27 1.98 -8.66 -10.08
C TYR A 27 2.99 -9.29 -9.13
N ASN A 28 2.70 -10.52 -8.73
CA ASN A 28 3.61 -11.32 -7.92
C ASN A 28 3.80 -12.68 -8.61
N SER A 29 5.03 -13.08 -8.81
CA SER A 29 5.35 -14.32 -9.50
C SER A 29 4.81 -15.57 -8.78
N SER A 30 4.57 -15.49 -7.47
CA SER A 30 4.03 -16.60 -6.67
C SER A 30 2.50 -16.65 -6.70
N ASN A 31 1.83 -15.49 -6.72
CA ASN A 31 0.39 -15.37 -6.52
C ASN A 31 -0.37 -14.81 -7.72
N GLY A 32 0.34 -14.39 -8.78
CA GLY A 32 -0.27 -13.77 -9.95
C GLY A 32 -0.63 -12.30 -9.71
N TYR A 33 -1.80 -11.88 -10.19
CA TYR A 33 -2.23 -10.49 -10.09
C TYR A 33 -3.16 -10.30 -8.90
N GLU A 34 -3.00 -9.17 -8.21
CA GLU A 34 -3.86 -8.79 -7.09
C GLU A 34 -4.34 -7.36 -7.30
N LEU A 35 -5.65 -7.14 -7.15
CA LEU A 35 -6.27 -5.82 -7.17
C LEU A 35 -6.50 -5.34 -5.75
N SER A 36 -6.07 -4.11 -5.48
CA SER A 36 -6.29 -3.44 -4.21
C SER A 36 -6.92 -2.07 -4.44
N VAL A 37 -8.06 -1.82 -3.83
CA VAL A 37 -8.69 -0.50 -3.75
C VAL A 37 -8.73 -0.13 -2.29
N ALA A 38 -7.93 0.85 -1.93
CA ALA A 38 -7.68 1.21 -0.54
C ALA A 38 -7.59 2.72 -0.36
N GLY A 39 -7.70 3.17 0.88
CA GLY A 39 -7.55 4.56 1.24
C GLY A 39 -7.19 4.74 2.69
N ILE A 40 -6.71 5.92 3.02
CA ILE A 40 -6.38 6.29 4.39
C ILE A 40 -7.23 7.50 4.76
N LYS A 41 -7.97 7.38 5.85
CA LYS A 41 -8.77 8.48 6.42
C LYS A 41 -8.10 8.99 7.69
N GLY A 42 -7.93 10.31 7.79
CA GLY A 42 -7.32 10.96 8.94
C GLY A 42 -5.81 11.07 8.83
N PHE A 43 -5.19 11.55 9.91
CA PHE A 43 -3.77 11.83 9.98
C PHE A 43 -3.21 11.38 11.34
N GLY A 44 -1.91 11.10 11.37
CA GLY A 44 -1.21 10.76 12.59
C GLY A 44 -1.71 9.46 13.21
N ASP A 45 -1.84 9.47 14.54
CA ASP A 45 -2.22 8.29 15.30
C ASP A 45 -3.69 7.87 15.10
N ASP A 46 -4.52 8.79 14.59
CA ASP A 46 -5.93 8.53 14.33
C ASP A 46 -6.21 8.07 12.90
N ALA A 47 -5.18 7.88 12.09
CA ALA A 47 -5.34 7.44 10.72
C ALA A 47 -5.90 6.02 10.64
N LEU A 48 -6.89 5.84 9.75
CA LEU A 48 -7.53 4.55 9.50
C LEU A 48 -7.18 4.07 8.11
N ASP A 49 -6.64 2.88 8.02
CA ASP A 49 -6.41 2.17 6.76
C ASP A 49 -7.70 1.45 6.38
N THR A 50 -8.21 1.79 5.22
CA THR A 50 -9.53 1.35 4.76
C THR A 50 -9.39 0.71 3.39
N PHE A 51 -10.06 -0.40 3.16
CA PHE A 51 -10.06 -1.04 1.86
C PHE A 51 -11.46 -1.49 1.44
N TRP A 52 -11.71 -1.40 0.13
CA TRP A 52 -12.97 -1.79 -0.49
C TRP A 52 -12.84 -3.07 -1.30
N ILE A 53 -11.69 -3.25 -1.96
CA ILE A 53 -11.39 -4.46 -2.72
C ILE A 53 -9.96 -4.88 -2.37
N LYS A 54 -9.81 -6.17 -2.08
CA LYS A 54 -8.52 -6.84 -2.00
C LYS A 54 -8.74 -8.24 -2.52
N SER A 55 -8.44 -8.47 -3.79
CA SER A 55 -8.81 -9.68 -4.50
C SER A 55 -7.80 -10.05 -5.56
N ASP A 56 -7.67 -11.34 -5.80
CA ASP A 56 -6.91 -11.84 -6.95
C ASP A 56 -7.61 -11.45 -8.26
N MET A 57 -6.83 -11.16 -9.29
CA MET A 57 -7.30 -10.97 -10.65
C MET A 57 -6.79 -12.10 -11.54
N HIS A 58 -7.65 -12.59 -12.40
CA HIS A 58 -7.33 -13.65 -13.35
C HIS A 58 -7.18 -13.10 -14.77
N ILE A 59 -6.46 -13.84 -15.60
CA ILE A 59 -6.31 -13.49 -17.02
C ILE A 59 -7.69 -13.38 -17.67
N GLY A 60 -7.90 -12.28 -18.39
CA GLY A 60 -9.18 -11.96 -19.04
C GLY A 60 -10.11 -11.10 -18.20
N GLU A 61 -9.84 -10.93 -16.92
CA GLU A 61 -10.59 -9.98 -16.09
C GLU A 61 -10.14 -8.54 -16.36
N SER A 62 -11.08 -7.61 -16.26
CA SER A 62 -10.83 -6.19 -16.46
C SER A 62 -11.44 -5.38 -15.31
N ILE A 63 -10.93 -4.16 -15.15
CA ILE A 63 -11.44 -3.20 -14.20
C ILE A 63 -11.71 -1.89 -14.93
N GLU A 64 -12.83 -1.24 -14.61
CA GLU A 64 -13.12 0.12 -15.07
C GLU A 64 -12.92 1.09 -13.92
N ILE A 65 -12.21 2.16 -14.20
CA ILE A 65 -11.97 3.23 -13.23
C ILE A 65 -12.41 4.54 -13.88
N GLU A 66 -13.28 5.27 -13.21
CA GLU A 66 -13.78 6.56 -13.65
C GLU A 66 -13.51 7.60 -12.57
N ILE A 67 -12.99 8.74 -12.97
CA ILE A 67 -12.87 9.89 -12.06
C ILE A 67 -14.19 10.66 -12.16
N ILE A 68 -14.86 10.80 -11.04
CA ILE A 68 -16.20 11.38 -10.96
C ILE A 68 -16.22 12.61 -10.08
N ASN A 69 -17.27 13.44 -10.24
CA ASN A 69 -17.61 14.43 -9.24
C ASN A 69 -18.37 13.72 -8.12
N ALA A 70 -17.76 13.67 -6.93
CA ALA A 70 -18.27 12.91 -5.80
C ALA A 70 -19.08 13.76 -4.79
N ASP A 71 -19.38 15.02 -5.11
CA ASP A 71 -20.04 15.92 -4.16
C ASP A 71 -21.41 15.40 -3.73
N GLU A 72 -22.12 14.75 -4.64
CA GLU A 72 -23.44 14.20 -4.40
C GLU A 72 -23.45 12.68 -4.24
N GLN A 73 -22.29 12.07 -4.21
CA GLN A 73 -22.16 10.62 -4.11
C GLN A 73 -21.98 10.17 -2.68
N VAL A 74 -22.51 9.02 -2.38
CA VAL A 74 -22.29 8.34 -1.10
C VAL A 74 -21.14 7.38 -1.26
N CYS A 75 -20.15 7.48 -0.38
CA CYS A 75 -19.02 6.56 -0.37
C CYS A 75 -19.51 5.14 -0.07
N SER A 76 -19.05 4.17 -0.86
CA SER A 76 -19.36 2.78 -0.60
C SER A 76 -18.80 2.34 0.75
N SER A 77 -19.52 1.46 1.43
CA SER A 77 -19.06 0.92 2.70
C SER A 77 -17.80 0.08 2.47
N PRO A 78 -16.72 0.33 3.21
CA PRO A 78 -15.51 -0.46 3.08
C PRO A 78 -15.71 -1.90 3.54
N THR A 79 -14.97 -2.82 2.96
CA THR A 79 -14.97 -4.22 3.41
C THR A 79 -14.11 -4.43 4.65
N GLY A 80 -13.16 -3.52 4.89
CA GLY A 80 -12.34 -3.57 6.08
C GLY A 80 -11.79 -2.23 6.46
N VAL A 81 -11.67 -2.01 7.76
CA VAL A 81 -11.06 -0.83 8.36
C VAL A 81 -10.10 -1.29 9.43
N LYS A 82 -8.90 -0.79 9.38
CA LYS A 82 -7.85 -1.12 10.35
C LYS A 82 -7.17 0.15 10.79
N LYS A 83 -6.92 0.28 12.09
CA LYS A 83 -6.12 1.40 12.57
C LYS A 83 -4.73 1.32 11.96
N LEU A 84 -4.32 2.43 11.32
CA LEU A 84 -3.00 2.49 10.73
C LEU A 84 -1.95 2.44 11.85
N ASP A 85 -1.07 1.45 11.76
CA ASP A 85 0.05 1.37 12.69
C ASP A 85 1.10 2.39 12.24
N PRO A 86 1.41 3.41 13.07
CA PRO A 86 2.44 4.38 12.71
C PRO A 86 3.83 3.75 12.63
N ASN A 87 3.95 2.54 13.13
CA ASN A 87 5.19 1.77 13.10
C ASN A 87 4.94 0.42 12.44
N PRO A 88 4.69 0.39 11.09
CA PRO A 88 4.28 -0.83 10.39
C PRO A 88 5.29 -1.97 10.46
N LEU A 89 6.53 -1.63 10.82
CA LEU A 89 7.59 -2.60 11.06
C LEU A 89 7.85 -2.72 12.56
N LYS A 90 6.86 -3.18 13.32
CA LYS A 90 7.08 -3.53 14.73
C LYS A 90 8.02 -4.72 14.82
N LEU A 91 9.29 -4.41 14.83
CA LEU A 91 10.33 -5.41 14.99
C LEU A 91 10.55 -5.65 16.48
N SER A 92 10.74 -6.91 16.87
CA SER A 92 11.23 -7.23 18.19
C SER A 92 12.62 -6.62 18.40
N GLU A 93 13.05 -6.45 19.63
CA GLU A 93 14.40 -5.94 19.92
C GLU A 93 15.47 -6.81 19.28
N LYS A 94 15.25 -8.12 19.24
CA LYS A 94 16.14 -9.06 18.57
C LYS A 94 16.21 -8.82 17.07
N GLN A 95 15.08 -8.57 16.41
CA GLN A 95 15.03 -8.28 14.98
C GLN A 95 15.68 -6.95 14.66
N LYS A 96 15.45 -5.91 15.47
CA LYS A 96 16.13 -4.63 15.31
C LYS A 96 17.64 -4.76 15.43
N GLN A 97 18.12 -5.56 16.40
CA GLN A 97 19.53 -5.79 16.57
C GLN A 97 20.14 -6.54 15.39
N GLN A 98 19.44 -7.54 14.85
CA GLN A 98 19.89 -8.26 13.67
C GLN A 98 20.00 -7.34 12.46
N MET A 99 19.01 -6.48 12.23
CA MET A 99 19.07 -5.52 11.13
C MET A 99 20.24 -4.56 11.28
N LEU A 100 20.46 -4.05 12.49
CA LEU A 100 21.59 -3.16 12.77
C LEU A 100 22.92 -3.85 12.52
N ASP A 101 23.09 -5.08 12.95
CA ASP A 101 24.29 -5.87 12.73
C ASP A 101 24.56 -6.09 11.23
N GLU A 102 23.51 -6.35 10.44
CA GLU A 102 23.63 -6.49 8.99
C GLU A 102 24.05 -5.18 8.32
N TYR A 103 23.46 -4.06 8.71
CA TYR A 103 23.85 -2.74 8.19
C TYR A 103 25.30 -2.41 8.51
N LEU A 104 25.75 -2.69 9.73
CA LEU A 104 27.14 -2.45 10.13
C LEU A 104 28.10 -3.33 9.34
N LYS A 105 27.75 -4.58 9.12
CA LYS A 105 28.55 -5.50 8.32
C LYS A 105 28.70 -5.00 6.89
N ASP A 106 27.61 -4.57 6.26
CA ASP A 106 27.62 -4.02 4.91
C ASP A 106 28.43 -2.72 4.84
N PHE A 107 28.31 -1.87 5.85
CA PHE A 107 29.09 -0.64 5.95
C PHE A 107 30.60 -0.93 6.00
N TYR A 108 31.03 -1.85 6.82
CA TYR A 108 32.45 -2.20 6.93
C TYR A 108 32.99 -2.85 5.67
N LEU A 109 32.19 -3.65 4.99
CA LEU A 109 32.56 -4.21 3.68
C LEU A 109 32.75 -3.11 2.66
N LEU A 110 31.83 -2.15 2.58
CA LEU A 110 31.93 -1.03 1.66
C LEU A 110 33.15 -0.17 1.95
N GLU A 111 33.41 0.13 3.22
CA GLU A 111 34.59 0.89 3.66
C GLU A 111 35.89 0.20 3.20
N ALA A 112 35.99 -1.10 3.42
CA ALA A 112 37.16 -1.87 3.01
C ALA A 112 37.34 -1.86 1.50
N GLN A 113 36.28 -1.97 0.72
CA GLN A 113 36.32 -1.87 -0.75
C GLN A 113 36.78 -0.49 -1.22
N LEU A 114 36.28 0.56 -0.61
CA LEU A 114 36.67 1.94 -0.97
C LEU A 114 38.12 2.21 -0.64
N LYS A 115 38.62 1.75 0.50
CA LYS A 115 40.03 1.86 0.87
C LYS A 115 40.94 1.10 -0.12
N LYS A 116 40.52 -0.10 -0.51
CA LYS A 116 41.25 -0.90 -1.49
C LYS A 116 41.34 -0.22 -2.84
N LYS A 117 40.30 0.53 -3.24
CA LYS A 117 40.28 1.30 -4.48
C LYS A 117 41.00 2.65 -4.39
N GLY A 118 41.49 3.02 -3.23
CA GLY A 118 42.15 4.30 -3.01
C GLY A 118 41.22 5.50 -2.96
N VAL A 119 39.94 5.30 -2.69
CA VAL A 119 38.94 6.36 -2.62
C VAL A 119 38.82 6.94 -1.21
N LEU A 120 39.22 6.18 -0.21
CA LEU A 120 39.27 6.61 1.18
C LEU A 120 40.68 6.61 1.71
#